data_da09c7a689d6cd5ad6160ceaa46a4297
#
_entry.id   da09c7a689d6cd5ad6160ceaa46a4297
#
_cell.length_a   1.000
_cell.length_b   1.000
_cell.length_c   1.000
_cell.angle_alpha   90.00
_cell.angle_beta   90.00
_cell.angle_gamma   90.00
#
_symmetry.space_group_name_H-M   'P 1'
#
loop_
_entity.id
_entity.type
_entity.pdbx_description
1 polymer ?
#
loop_
_entity_poly.entity_id
_entity_poly.type
_entity_poly.pdbx_seq_one_letter_code
_entity_poly.pdbx_strand_id
1 'polypeptide(L)'
;MLRPAAILLLSALRLAAAPALDVWHAKPEIRAVESAAALKLTGVREGDFYRARLTNTGKTPVHVTEVSLFRIAHDLPDTTALYGESFQMLSQTAGTLGAPRDLAYDELKHYKIPQPAGVKALTGMITLTPPGGETQLLAFTSCRRFNGRFFLRPKSIEVVLDTEGLALAPGESWEMEEFLFTSGPRRATLLSALAARIDRNHPPLHVPAPPAGWCSWYCFGPRVTAKNVMDNLGAIAKDAPLLKYVQLDDGYQPAMGDWLETGAAFGGGVQEVLQSIRKQGFEPAIWVAPFIAEANSHLFQQHPEWFMKGEDGKPLPADKVTFQGWRHGPWYALDGTNPEVQQHLESLFRTMRTQWGVTYFKLDANFWGAMHGGKLHDPKATRIEAYRRGMEAVLRGAGDSFILGCNHPIWASFGLIHGSRSSGDISRKWATFETVARQNLMRNWQNGKLWWNDPDAITLSGTMPAEEYRFHATAVMASGGLVLSGDDLSTLPADRLETLKKLLPPTGVAAEFEDETLQIGTVKLKDRTLLCLFNWGAEPITLPVRLPRPGAATDLWSGKSYGAQSALQIPLKAHEGTVLVVR
;
A
#
# COMPACT_ATOMS: atom_id res chain seq x y z
N MET A 1 -35.23 35.52 -58.96
CA MET A 1 -34.30 35.84 -57.84
C MET A 1 -33.93 34.54 -57.12
N LEU A 2 -32.80 34.00 -57.51
CA LEU A 2 -32.27 32.76 -56.90
C LEU A 2 -31.36 33.18 -55.72
N ARG A 3 -31.62 32.63 -54.53
CA ARG A 3 -30.72 32.75 -53.34
C ARG A 3 -29.68 31.64 -53.41
N PRO A 4 -28.38 31.95 -53.12
CA PRO A 4 -27.36 30.92 -53.05
C PRO A 4 -27.43 30.20 -51.71
N ALA A 5 -27.38 28.85 -51.73
CA ALA A 5 -27.21 28.00 -50.55
C ALA A 5 -25.75 28.08 -50.10
N ALA A 6 -25.52 28.47 -48.83
CA ALA A 6 -24.22 28.40 -48.19
C ALA A 6 -23.93 26.94 -47.80
N ILE A 7 -22.92 26.37 -48.41
CA ILE A 7 -22.36 25.04 -48.01
C ILE A 7 -21.42 25.32 -46.85
N LEU A 8 -21.82 24.90 -45.62
CA LEU A 8 -20.93 24.82 -44.48
C LEU A 8 -20.01 23.60 -44.69
N LEU A 9 -18.76 23.86 -45.01
CA LEU A 9 -17.68 22.88 -44.88
C LEU A 9 -17.39 22.65 -43.37
N LEU A 10 -17.89 21.60 -42.79
CA LEU A 10 -17.36 21.07 -41.52
C LEU A 10 -16.00 20.43 -41.80
N SER A 11 -14.93 21.18 -41.49
CA SER A 11 -13.59 20.64 -41.38
C SER A 11 -13.55 19.75 -40.16
N ALA A 12 -13.65 18.43 -40.35
CA ALA A 12 -13.31 17.47 -39.32
C ALA A 12 -11.81 17.62 -38.99
N LEU A 13 -11.50 18.34 -37.91
CA LEU A 13 -10.18 18.23 -37.29
C LEU A 13 -9.99 16.72 -36.94
N ARG A 14 -9.18 16.01 -37.69
CA ARG A 14 -8.60 14.76 -37.24
C ARG A 14 -7.72 15.13 -36.03
N LEU A 15 -8.21 14.88 -34.81
CA LEU A 15 -7.30 14.80 -33.68
C LEU A 15 -6.22 13.77 -34.07
N ALA A 16 -4.99 14.22 -34.15
CA ALA A 16 -3.86 13.32 -34.27
C ALA A 16 -3.94 12.33 -33.10
N ALA A 17 -3.78 11.06 -33.37
CA ALA A 17 -3.73 10.04 -32.31
C ALA A 17 -2.68 10.48 -31.29
N ALA A 18 -3.04 10.46 -30.00
CA ALA A 18 -2.11 10.84 -28.95
C ALA A 18 -0.85 9.96 -29.03
N PRO A 19 0.35 10.49 -28.78
CA PRO A 19 1.59 9.76 -28.93
C PRO A 19 1.62 8.55 -27.99
N ALA A 20 1.85 7.37 -28.52
CA ALA A 20 2.07 6.15 -27.78
C ALA A 20 3.57 5.93 -27.52
N LEU A 21 3.92 5.30 -26.40
CA LEU A 21 5.29 4.92 -26.09
C LEU A 21 5.75 3.77 -27.01
N ASP A 22 6.92 3.91 -27.61
CA ASP A 22 7.55 2.84 -28.36
C ASP A 22 8.52 2.04 -27.46
N VAL A 23 7.92 1.22 -26.59
CA VAL A 23 8.66 0.44 -25.58
C VAL A 23 9.51 -0.65 -26.23
N TRP A 24 8.95 -1.34 -27.21
CA TRP A 24 9.52 -2.60 -27.72
C TRP A 24 10.74 -2.41 -28.65
N HIS A 25 10.95 -1.21 -29.16
CA HIS A 25 12.16 -0.86 -29.94
C HIS A 25 13.23 -0.15 -29.09
N ALA A 26 12.95 0.11 -27.83
CA ALA A 26 13.89 0.72 -26.91
C ALA A 26 15.04 -0.27 -26.59
N LYS A 27 16.26 0.27 -26.47
CA LYS A 27 17.46 -0.53 -26.25
C LYS A 27 17.71 -0.76 -24.76
N PRO A 28 18.15 -1.96 -24.36
CA PRO A 28 18.60 -2.22 -23.01
C PRO A 28 19.98 -1.62 -22.74
N GLU A 29 20.29 -1.40 -21.47
CA GLU A 29 21.59 -0.98 -20.98
C GLU A 29 21.93 -1.73 -19.69
N ILE A 30 23.16 -2.21 -19.54
CA ILE A 30 23.63 -2.87 -18.33
C ILE A 30 24.66 -1.97 -17.67
N ARG A 31 24.45 -1.62 -16.42
CA ARG A 31 25.38 -0.83 -15.60
C ARG A 31 26.10 -1.76 -14.63
N ALA A 32 27.41 -1.69 -14.62
CA ALA A 32 28.27 -2.52 -13.78
C ALA A 32 29.48 -1.70 -13.30
N VAL A 33 30.11 -2.18 -12.23
CA VAL A 33 31.35 -1.59 -11.70
C VAL A 33 32.51 -1.81 -12.68
N GLU A 34 32.60 -3.04 -13.21
CA GLU A 34 33.56 -3.40 -14.23
C GLU A 34 32.95 -3.27 -15.64
N SER A 35 33.73 -3.65 -16.67
CA SER A 35 33.22 -3.67 -18.04
C SER A 35 32.03 -4.65 -18.19
N ALA A 36 30.90 -4.17 -18.69
CA ALA A 36 29.74 -5.00 -19.01
C ALA A 36 29.87 -5.78 -20.32
N ALA A 37 31.01 -5.71 -21.05
CA ALA A 37 31.17 -6.31 -22.38
C ALA A 37 30.97 -7.84 -22.43
N ALA A 38 31.19 -8.52 -21.31
CA ALA A 38 30.97 -9.96 -21.18
C ALA A 38 29.53 -10.33 -20.71
N LEU A 39 28.69 -9.35 -20.44
CA LEU A 39 27.30 -9.57 -20.00
C LEU A 39 26.38 -9.63 -21.22
N LYS A 40 25.56 -10.65 -21.27
CA LYS A 40 24.55 -10.84 -22.31
C LYS A 40 23.16 -10.83 -21.73
N LEU A 41 22.36 -9.81 -22.07
CA LEU A 41 20.93 -9.78 -21.78
C LEU A 41 20.17 -10.39 -22.95
N THR A 42 19.38 -11.43 -22.68
CA THR A 42 18.47 -12.04 -23.66
C THR A 42 17.05 -11.89 -23.15
N GLY A 43 16.11 -11.54 -24.03
CA GLY A 43 14.72 -11.35 -23.65
C GLY A 43 13.75 -11.97 -24.63
N VAL A 44 12.59 -12.36 -24.13
CA VAL A 44 11.47 -12.90 -24.90
C VAL A 44 10.24 -12.09 -24.60
N ARG A 45 9.60 -11.61 -25.66
CA ARG A 45 8.30 -10.94 -25.58
C ARG A 45 7.17 -11.92 -25.91
N GLU A 46 6.16 -11.98 -25.06
CA GLU A 46 4.93 -12.75 -25.25
C GLU A 46 3.72 -11.81 -25.10
N GLY A 47 3.20 -11.32 -26.22
CA GLY A 47 2.14 -10.30 -26.20
C GLY A 47 2.61 -8.99 -25.53
N ASP A 48 2.00 -8.65 -24.40
CA ASP A 48 2.31 -7.46 -23.61
C ASP A 48 3.37 -7.70 -22.52
N PHE A 49 3.85 -8.95 -22.38
CA PHE A 49 4.81 -9.35 -21.35
C PHE A 49 6.22 -9.50 -21.90
N TYR A 50 7.20 -9.18 -21.07
CA TYR A 50 8.61 -9.34 -21.39
C TYR A 50 9.35 -10.02 -20.24
N ARG A 51 10.12 -11.05 -20.56
CA ARG A 51 11.01 -11.75 -19.63
C ARG A 51 12.42 -11.68 -20.15
N ALA A 52 13.36 -11.44 -19.27
CA ALA A 52 14.76 -11.34 -19.63
C ALA A 52 15.63 -12.18 -18.70
N ARG A 53 16.78 -12.58 -19.24
CA ARG A 53 17.84 -13.30 -18.54
C ARG A 53 19.17 -12.59 -18.80
N LEU A 54 19.89 -12.27 -17.72
CA LEU A 54 21.24 -11.74 -17.76
C LEU A 54 22.24 -12.86 -17.51
N THR A 55 23.22 -13.05 -18.40
CA THR A 55 24.24 -14.09 -18.30
C THR A 55 25.64 -13.46 -18.38
N ASN A 56 26.55 -13.87 -17.51
CA ASN A 56 27.95 -13.56 -17.61
C ASN A 56 28.66 -14.61 -18.48
N THR A 57 29.01 -14.25 -19.71
CA THR A 57 29.73 -15.11 -20.68
C THR A 57 31.24 -14.98 -20.55
N GLY A 58 31.74 -14.16 -19.63
CA GLY A 58 33.14 -13.90 -19.39
C GLY A 58 33.82 -14.94 -18.51
N LYS A 59 35.04 -14.61 -18.07
CA LYS A 59 35.88 -15.48 -17.24
C LYS A 59 36.05 -14.94 -15.79
N THR A 60 35.57 -13.74 -15.52
CA THR A 60 35.67 -13.08 -14.22
C THR A 60 34.28 -12.68 -13.75
N PRO A 61 34.02 -12.61 -12.42
CA PRO A 61 32.80 -12.02 -11.89
C PRO A 61 32.62 -10.55 -12.31
N VAL A 62 31.39 -10.11 -12.51
CA VAL A 62 31.04 -8.72 -12.81
C VAL A 62 30.02 -8.24 -11.82
N HIS A 63 30.28 -7.12 -11.13
CA HIS A 63 29.34 -6.52 -10.18
C HIS A 63 28.34 -5.64 -10.93
N VAL A 64 27.11 -6.12 -11.04
CA VAL A 64 26.03 -5.46 -11.79
C VAL A 64 25.25 -4.56 -10.86
N THR A 65 25.21 -3.26 -11.15
CA THR A 65 24.49 -2.27 -10.32
C THR A 65 23.05 -2.11 -10.74
N GLU A 66 22.78 -2.08 -12.05
CA GLU A 66 21.44 -1.93 -12.61
C GLU A 66 21.33 -2.59 -13.98
N VAL A 67 20.14 -3.12 -14.28
CA VAL A 67 19.77 -3.56 -15.63
C VAL A 67 18.61 -2.71 -16.12
N SER A 68 18.87 -1.80 -17.05
CA SER A 68 17.84 -1.07 -17.78
C SER A 68 17.30 -1.95 -18.89
N LEU A 69 16.07 -2.43 -18.74
CA LEU A 69 15.41 -3.26 -19.77
C LEU A 69 15.06 -2.41 -21.00
N PHE A 70 14.62 -1.18 -20.77
CA PHE A 70 14.16 -0.28 -21.82
C PHE A 70 14.50 1.17 -21.47
N ARG A 71 15.06 1.90 -22.43
CA ARG A 71 15.21 3.35 -22.37
C ARG A 71 14.35 3.97 -23.46
N ILE A 72 13.17 4.43 -23.08
CA ILE A 72 12.09 4.82 -23.96
C ILE A 72 12.14 6.34 -24.16
N ALA A 73 12.41 6.81 -25.37
CA ALA A 73 12.23 8.22 -25.72
C ALA A 73 10.73 8.52 -25.92
N HIS A 74 10.29 9.72 -25.55
CA HIS A 74 8.90 10.12 -25.73
C HIS A 74 8.74 11.63 -25.96
N ASP A 75 7.64 11.98 -26.62
CA ASP A 75 7.15 13.34 -26.81
C ASP A 75 5.77 13.55 -26.14
N LEU A 76 5.50 12.81 -25.05
CA LEU A 76 4.28 12.99 -24.27
C LEU A 76 4.21 14.42 -23.73
N PRO A 77 3.04 15.07 -23.79
CA PRO A 77 2.83 16.40 -23.21
C PRO A 77 3.08 16.43 -21.71
N ASP A 78 3.56 17.55 -21.18
CA ASP A 78 3.72 17.75 -19.73
C ASP A 78 2.40 17.62 -18.95
N THR A 79 1.26 17.82 -19.62
CA THR A 79 -0.10 17.64 -19.07
C THR A 79 -0.57 16.19 -19.05
N THR A 80 0.24 15.23 -19.50
CA THR A 80 -0.07 13.80 -19.41
C THR A 80 -0.29 13.41 -17.94
N ALA A 81 -1.47 12.90 -17.61
CA ALA A 81 -1.76 12.45 -16.25
C ALA A 81 -0.84 11.30 -15.84
N LEU A 82 -0.26 11.41 -14.66
CA LEU A 82 0.67 10.45 -14.07
C LEU A 82 0.08 9.86 -12.79
N TYR A 83 0.13 8.54 -12.67
CA TYR A 83 -0.02 7.83 -11.41
C TYR A 83 1.04 6.74 -11.32
N GLY A 84 1.63 6.57 -10.14
CA GLY A 84 2.63 5.54 -9.91
C GLY A 84 2.81 5.22 -8.44
N GLU A 85 3.36 4.03 -8.19
CA GLU A 85 3.65 3.56 -6.84
C GLU A 85 5.10 3.87 -6.46
N SER A 86 5.35 3.83 -5.16
CA SER A 86 6.65 4.00 -4.55
C SER A 86 7.16 2.69 -3.96
N PHE A 87 8.38 2.65 -3.45
CA PHE A 87 8.94 1.42 -2.88
C PHE A 87 8.13 0.98 -1.66
N GLN A 88 7.85 1.91 -0.76
CA GLN A 88 7.09 1.62 0.46
C GLN A 88 5.70 2.27 0.43
N MET A 89 4.75 1.70 1.18
CA MET A 89 3.33 2.00 1.06
C MET A 89 2.91 3.41 1.50
N LEU A 90 3.71 4.12 2.31
CA LEU A 90 3.37 5.48 2.75
C LEU A 90 3.54 6.55 1.65
N SER A 91 4.19 6.19 0.54
CA SER A 91 4.42 7.08 -0.59
C SER A 91 3.64 6.63 -1.83
N GLN A 92 3.25 7.60 -2.64
CA GLN A 92 2.53 7.42 -3.90
C GLN A 92 2.71 8.67 -4.74
N THR A 93 2.79 8.56 -6.05
CA THR A 93 2.96 9.72 -6.94
C THR A 93 1.74 9.86 -7.84
N ALA A 94 1.25 11.10 -7.94
CA ALA A 94 0.17 11.49 -8.84
C ALA A 94 0.49 12.84 -9.51
N GLY A 95 -0.46 13.43 -10.23
CA GLY A 95 -0.31 14.72 -10.91
C GLY A 95 -0.11 14.54 -12.39
N THR A 96 0.85 15.27 -12.98
CA THR A 96 1.18 15.16 -14.40
C THR A 96 2.66 14.86 -14.62
N LEU A 97 3.01 14.45 -15.84
CA LEU A 97 4.38 14.15 -16.21
C LEU A 97 5.33 15.34 -16.01
N GLY A 98 4.85 16.57 -16.32
CA GLY A 98 5.59 17.81 -16.12
C GLY A 98 5.57 18.35 -14.69
N ALA A 99 4.62 17.87 -13.84
CA ALA A 99 4.46 18.29 -12.45
C ALA A 99 4.06 17.10 -11.56
N PRO A 100 4.94 16.10 -11.39
CA PRO A 100 4.68 14.97 -10.50
C PRO A 100 4.61 15.43 -9.04
N ARG A 101 3.65 14.91 -8.29
CA ARG A 101 3.41 15.25 -6.89
C ARG A 101 3.36 14.00 -6.04
N ASP A 102 4.15 13.95 -4.98
CA ASP A 102 4.05 12.89 -3.98
C ASP A 102 2.82 13.13 -3.09
N LEU A 103 2.07 12.06 -2.85
CA LEU A 103 1.01 11.99 -1.87
C LEU A 103 1.62 11.40 -0.58
N ALA A 104 1.44 12.11 0.53
CA ALA A 104 2.02 11.86 1.85
C ALA A 104 3.56 12.01 1.87
N TYR A 105 4.34 10.96 1.90
CA TYR A 105 5.78 11.05 2.09
C TYR A 105 6.55 11.18 0.77
N ASP A 106 7.49 12.11 0.70
CA ASP A 106 8.55 12.13 -0.31
C ASP A 106 9.56 11.02 0.01
N GLU A 107 9.63 10.01 -0.82
CA GLU A 107 10.42 8.81 -0.57
C GLU A 107 11.93 9.08 -0.54
N LEU A 108 12.42 9.97 -1.40
CA LEU A 108 13.82 10.38 -1.41
C LEU A 108 14.20 11.14 -0.13
N LYS A 109 13.34 12.08 0.27
CA LYS A 109 13.61 12.92 1.45
C LYS A 109 13.48 12.15 2.76
N HIS A 110 12.45 11.31 2.88
CA HIS A 110 12.13 10.60 4.12
C HIS A 110 12.91 9.29 4.26
N TYR A 111 12.84 8.43 3.25
CA TYR A 111 13.51 7.13 3.29
C TYR A 111 14.89 7.12 2.65
N LYS A 112 15.31 8.22 2.03
CA LYS A 112 16.62 8.40 1.40
C LYS A 112 16.97 7.28 0.40
N ILE A 113 15.95 6.70 -0.27
CA ILE A 113 16.18 5.62 -1.25
C ILE A 113 17.01 6.19 -2.40
N PRO A 114 18.18 5.61 -2.70
CA PRO A 114 19.07 6.14 -3.72
C PRO A 114 18.41 6.22 -5.10
N GLN A 115 18.59 7.33 -5.80
CA GLN A 115 18.16 7.52 -7.17
C GLN A 115 19.12 8.46 -7.93
N PRO A 116 19.19 8.38 -9.27
CA PRO A 116 20.00 9.30 -10.04
C PRO A 116 19.55 10.76 -9.89
N ALA A 117 20.49 11.69 -10.00
CA ALA A 117 20.18 13.11 -9.91
C ALA A 117 19.24 13.56 -11.06
N GLY A 118 18.30 14.47 -10.76
CA GLY A 118 17.36 15.03 -11.74
C GLY A 118 16.34 14.02 -12.29
N VAL A 119 16.07 12.95 -11.57
CA VAL A 119 15.12 11.90 -11.93
C VAL A 119 13.98 11.87 -10.92
N LYS A 120 12.74 11.71 -11.38
CA LYS A 120 11.66 11.22 -10.52
C LYS A 120 11.63 9.69 -10.61
N ALA A 121 11.99 9.01 -9.54
CA ALA A 121 11.94 7.57 -9.46
C ALA A 121 10.59 7.10 -8.90
N LEU A 122 10.04 6.05 -9.53
CA LEU A 122 8.86 5.33 -9.06
C LEU A 122 9.18 3.84 -9.03
N THR A 123 8.39 3.06 -8.29
CA THR A 123 8.63 1.62 -8.11
C THR A 123 7.42 0.83 -8.53
N GLY A 124 7.69 -0.30 -9.17
CA GLY A 124 6.69 -1.32 -9.47
C GLY A 124 5.80 -1.01 -10.65
N MET A 125 5.13 0.15 -10.68
CA MET A 125 4.25 0.52 -11.80
C MET A 125 4.10 2.02 -12.00
N ILE A 126 3.79 2.42 -13.25
CA ILE A 126 3.31 3.74 -13.63
C ILE A 126 2.18 3.65 -14.64
N THR A 127 1.24 4.58 -14.59
CA THR A 127 0.30 4.85 -15.68
C THR A 127 0.47 6.27 -16.21
N LEU A 128 0.37 6.42 -17.52
CA LEU A 128 0.47 7.67 -18.25
C LEU A 128 -0.76 7.82 -19.14
N THR A 129 -1.55 8.87 -18.93
CA THR A 129 -2.75 9.13 -19.73
C THR A 129 -2.61 10.50 -20.40
N PRO A 130 -2.18 10.55 -21.70
CA PRO A 130 -2.12 11.79 -22.45
C PRO A 130 -3.51 12.39 -22.63
N PRO A 131 -3.66 13.71 -22.72
CA PRO A 131 -4.95 14.35 -23.02
C PRO A 131 -5.57 13.79 -24.29
N GLY A 132 -6.81 13.27 -24.18
CA GLY A 132 -7.53 12.68 -25.30
C GLY A 132 -6.97 11.33 -25.81
N GLY A 133 -5.98 10.76 -25.13
CA GLY A 133 -5.37 9.48 -25.48
C GLY A 133 -5.75 8.33 -24.55
N GLU A 134 -5.25 7.15 -24.88
CA GLU A 134 -5.37 5.98 -24.03
C GLU A 134 -4.39 6.01 -22.87
N THR A 135 -4.78 5.39 -21.76
CA THR A 135 -3.85 5.13 -20.65
C THR A 135 -2.83 4.08 -21.05
N GLN A 136 -1.57 4.36 -20.82
CA GLN A 136 -0.44 3.45 -21.00
C GLN A 136 0.03 2.98 -19.63
N LEU A 137 0.14 1.67 -19.44
CA LEU A 137 0.57 1.02 -18.21
C LEU A 137 1.91 0.34 -18.44
N LEU A 138 2.89 0.73 -17.63
CA LEU A 138 4.19 0.07 -17.50
C LEU A 138 4.28 -0.50 -16.08
N ALA A 139 4.55 -1.79 -15.93
CA ALA A 139 4.60 -2.42 -14.62
C ALA A 139 5.51 -3.64 -14.57
N PHE A 140 6.08 -3.90 -13.41
CA PHE A 140 6.65 -5.21 -13.08
C PHE A 140 5.55 -6.07 -12.46
N THR A 141 5.41 -7.29 -12.92
CA THR A 141 4.40 -8.23 -12.45
C THR A 141 4.96 -9.25 -11.46
N SER A 142 6.25 -9.15 -11.17
CA SER A 142 6.93 -9.91 -10.13
C SER A 142 7.94 -9.04 -9.36
N CYS A 143 8.29 -9.46 -8.16
CA CYS A 143 9.35 -8.89 -7.33
C CYS A 143 9.84 -9.98 -6.36
N ARG A 144 10.65 -10.89 -6.88
CA ARG A 144 11.19 -12.02 -6.11
C ARG A 144 12.60 -11.77 -5.64
N ARG A 145 13.37 -11.11 -6.47
CA ARG A 145 14.79 -10.85 -6.24
C ARG A 145 15.16 -9.39 -6.46
N PHE A 146 14.69 -8.76 -7.53
CA PHE A 146 15.11 -7.44 -7.93
C PHE A 146 13.99 -6.41 -7.81
N ASN A 147 14.33 -5.21 -7.33
CA ASN A 147 13.38 -4.12 -7.27
C ASN A 147 13.24 -3.46 -8.65
N GLY A 148 12.02 -3.47 -9.21
CA GLY A 148 11.71 -2.82 -10.48
C GLY A 148 11.40 -1.34 -10.30
N ARG A 149 12.06 -0.47 -11.07
CA ARG A 149 11.98 0.99 -10.95
C ARG A 149 11.72 1.65 -12.30
N PHE A 150 11.14 2.82 -12.27
CA PHE A 150 10.93 3.70 -13.42
C PHE A 150 11.61 5.04 -13.15
N PHE A 151 12.51 5.46 -14.03
CA PHE A 151 13.17 6.75 -13.97
C PHE A 151 12.57 7.69 -14.99
N LEU A 152 11.77 8.66 -14.51
CA LEU A 152 11.15 9.67 -15.36
C LEU A 152 12.07 10.86 -15.56
N ARG A 153 12.30 11.23 -16.82
CA ARG A 153 12.97 12.44 -17.27
C ARG A 153 12.09 13.18 -18.28
N PRO A 154 12.33 14.44 -18.58
CA PRO A 154 11.44 15.23 -19.45
C PRO A 154 11.17 14.61 -20.84
N LYS A 155 12.08 13.79 -21.37
CA LYS A 155 11.98 13.20 -22.72
C LYS A 155 12.29 11.71 -22.76
N SER A 156 12.39 11.05 -21.61
CA SER A 156 12.63 9.62 -21.57
C SER A 156 12.11 8.98 -20.29
N ILE A 157 11.70 7.74 -20.42
CA ILE A 157 11.37 6.82 -19.33
C ILE A 157 12.32 5.65 -19.39
N GLU A 158 12.90 5.32 -18.26
CA GLU A 158 13.80 4.19 -18.14
C GLU A 158 13.18 3.11 -17.24
N VAL A 159 13.13 1.87 -17.72
CA VAL A 159 12.60 0.71 -16.99
C VAL A 159 13.78 -0.07 -16.44
N VAL A 160 13.98 -0.04 -15.13
CA VAL A 160 15.23 -0.46 -14.48
C VAL A 160 14.96 -1.52 -13.42
N LEU A 161 15.85 -2.50 -13.35
CA LEU A 161 15.97 -3.44 -12.24
C LEU A 161 17.22 -3.11 -11.43
N ASP A 162 17.02 -2.86 -10.13
CA ASP A 162 18.09 -2.62 -9.17
C ASP A 162 18.71 -3.96 -8.75
N THR A 163 19.95 -4.20 -9.16
CA THR A 163 20.68 -5.43 -8.85
C THR A 163 21.69 -5.25 -7.72
N GLU A 164 21.71 -4.07 -7.10
CA GLU A 164 22.41 -3.75 -5.84
C GLU A 164 23.93 -3.98 -5.88
N GLY A 165 24.53 -4.02 -7.07
CA GLY A 165 25.96 -4.28 -7.22
C GLY A 165 26.36 -5.74 -6.96
N LEU A 166 25.44 -6.68 -7.03
CA LEU A 166 25.73 -8.10 -6.84
C LEU A 166 26.71 -8.63 -7.90
N ALA A 167 27.60 -9.53 -7.49
CA ALA A 167 28.53 -10.20 -8.36
C ALA A 167 27.85 -11.32 -9.16
N LEU A 168 27.81 -11.21 -10.49
CA LEU A 168 27.41 -12.28 -11.39
C LEU A 168 28.64 -13.08 -11.80
N ALA A 169 28.74 -14.33 -11.32
CA ALA A 169 29.90 -15.20 -11.57
C ALA A 169 30.00 -15.66 -13.03
N PRO A 170 31.18 -16.08 -13.50
CA PRO A 170 31.37 -16.67 -14.85
C PRO A 170 30.40 -17.83 -15.10
N GLY A 171 29.66 -17.76 -16.21
CA GLY A 171 28.67 -18.78 -16.60
C GLY A 171 27.36 -18.72 -15.83
N GLU A 172 27.24 -17.88 -14.79
CA GLU A 172 25.99 -17.68 -14.03
C GLU A 172 24.99 -16.85 -14.83
N SER A 173 23.71 -17.10 -14.57
CA SER A 173 22.61 -16.33 -15.15
C SER A 173 21.60 -15.92 -14.08
N TRP A 174 21.06 -14.72 -14.21
CA TRP A 174 19.94 -14.24 -13.41
C TRP A 174 18.66 -14.12 -14.25
N GLU A 175 17.57 -14.68 -13.78
CA GLU A 175 16.23 -14.36 -14.30
C GLU A 175 15.84 -12.98 -13.80
N MET A 176 15.43 -12.11 -14.73
CA MET A 176 14.93 -10.77 -14.39
C MET A 176 13.45 -10.82 -14.04
N GLU A 177 12.97 -9.81 -13.32
CA GLU A 177 11.54 -9.68 -13.03
C GLU A 177 10.73 -9.49 -14.31
N GLU A 178 9.55 -10.09 -14.38
CA GLU A 178 8.66 -9.99 -15.53
C GLU A 178 8.09 -8.56 -15.64
N PHE A 179 8.21 -7.98 -16.83
CA PHE A 179 7.71 -6.65 -17.17
C PHE A 179 6.49 -6.74 -18.08
N LEU A 180 5.54 -5.79 -17.86
CA LEU A 180 4.31 -5.60 -18.63
C LEU A 180 4.30 -4.20 -19.25
N PHE A 181 3.98 -4.09 -20.53
CA PHE A 181 3.55 -2.87 -21.17
C PHE A 181 2.27 -3.10 -21.96
N THR A 182 1.23 -2.34 -21.64
CA THR A 182 -0.08 -2.40 -22.32
C THR A 182 -0.74 -1.02 -22.33
N SER A 183 -1.73 -0.82 -23.19
CA SER A 183 -2.54 0.40 -23.24
C SER A 183 -4.03 0.10 -23.41
N GLY A 184 -4.86 1.09 -23.06
CA GLY A 184 -6.31 0.97 -23.23
C GLY A 184 -7.07 2.21 -22.72
N PRO A 185 -8.35 2.29 -23.02
CA PRO A 185 -9.16 3.49 -22.76
C PRO A 185 -9.49 3.69 -21.28
N ARG A 186 -9.37 2.64 -20.44
CA ARG A 186 -9.77 2.67 -19.02
C ARG A 186 -8.65 2.17 -18.11
N ARG A 187 -8.10 3.05 -17.30
CA ARG A 187 -7.06 2.70 -16.30
C ARG A 187 -7.50 1.54 -15.39
N ALA A 188 -8.73 1.55 -14.90
CA ALA A 188 -9.24 0.50 -14.02
C ALA A 188 -9.16 -0.91 -14.64
N THR A 189 -9.42 -1.03 -15.94
CA THR A 189 -9.29 -2.30 -16.68
C THR A 189 -7.85 -2.77 -16.75
N LEU A 190 -6.91 -1.86 -17.04
CA LEU A 190 -5.49 -2.18 -17.10
C LEU A 190 -4.94 -2.60 -15.74
N LEU A 191 -5.30 -1.88 -14.67
CA LEU A 191 -4.89 -2.22 -13.30
C LEU A 191 -5.51 -3.55 -12.82
N SER A 192 -6.72 -3.87 -13.27
CA SER A 192 -7.34 -5.18 -13.00
C SER A 192 -6.59 -6.33 -13.67
N ALA A 193 -6.13 -6.12 -14.90
CA ALA A 193 -5.29 -7.09 -15.62
C ALA A 193 -3.91 -7.24 -14.96
N LEU A 194 -3.31 -6.13 -14.52
CA LEU A 194 -2.07 -6.14 -13.75
C LEU A 194 -2.22 -6.97 -12.47
N ALA A 195 -3.27 -6.72 -11.67
CA ALA A 195 -3.52 -7.47 -10.44
C ALA A 195 -3.64 -8.98 -10.71
N ALA A 196 -4.38 -9.37 -11.75
CA ALA A 196 -4.53 -10.77 -12.15
C ALA A 196 -3.20 -11.42 -12.60
N ARG A 197 -2.27 -10.64 -13.15
CA ARG A 197 -0.96 -11.14 -13.51
C ARG A 197 -0.04 -11.27 -12.30
N ILE A 198 -0.08 -10.30 -11.39
CA ILE A 198 0.64 -10.38 -10.11
C ILE A 198 0.18 -11.60 -9.31
N ASP A 199 -1.14 -11.84 -9.23
CA ASP A 199 -1.72 -13.02 -8.57
C ASP A 199 -1.11 -14.34 -9.10
N ARG A 200 -0.93 -14.48 -10.40
CA ARG A 200 -0.28 -15.67 -11.00
C ARG A 200 1.18 -15.82 -10.58
N ASN A 201 1.91 -14.70 -10.50
CA ASN A 201 3.33 -14.72 -10.16
C ASN A 201 3.57 -14.83 -8.65
N HIS A 202 2.66 -14.29 -7.85
CA HIS A 202 2.69 -14.24 -6.39
C HIS A 202 1.27 -14.51 -5.85
N PRO A 203 0.85 -15.79 -5.75
CA PRO A 203 -0.46 -16.13 -5.25
C PRO A 203 -0.76 -15.46 -3.91
N PRO A 204 -1.86 -14.69 -3.79
CA PRO A 204 -2.18 -13.97 -2.57
C PRO A 204 -2.59 -14.92 -1.44
N LEU A 205 -2.39 -14.47 -0.21
CA LEU A 205 -2.92 -15.14 0.97
C LEU A 205 -4.40 -14.78 1.11
N HIS A 206 -5.27 -15.78 1.05
CA HIS A 206 -6.71 -15.56 1.06
C HIS A 206 -7.34 -15.76 2.43
N VAL A 207 -8.15 -14.77 2.82
CA VAL A 207 -9.19 -14.93 3.86
C VAL A 207 -10.53 -14.50 3.26
N PRO A 208 -11.66 -15.11 3.67
CA PRO A 208 -12.93 -14.96 2.95
C PRO A 208 -13.55 -13.56 3.00
N ALA A 209 -13.19 -12.74 3.99
CA ALA A 209 -13.70 -11.38 4.17
C ALA A 209 -12.67 -10.49 4.85
N PRO A 210 -12.69 -9.17 4.61
CA PRO A 210 -11.81 -8.25 5.31
C PRO A 210 -12.16 -8.17 6.79
N PRO A 211 -11.15 -8.13 7.70
CA PRO A 211 -11.36 -7.95 9.13
C PRO A 211 -12.14 -6.69 9.50
N ALA A 212 -12.94 -6.78 10.56
CA ALA A 212 -13.50 -5.64 11.27
C ALA A 212 -13.08 -5.70 12.73
N GLY A 213 -12.62 -4.57 13.29
CA GLY A 213 -12.08 -4.55 14.64
C GLY A 213 -11.92 -3.16 15.24
N TRP A 214 -11.21 -3.14 16.34
CA TRP A 214 -10.81 -1.95 17.07
C TRP A 214 -9.28 -1.92 17.23
N CYS A 215 -8.70 -0.72 17.21
CA CYS A 215 -7.27 -0.49 17.35
C CYS A 215 -6.99 0.56 18.45
N SER A 216 -6.07 0.26 19.35
CA SER A 216 -5.74 1.12 20.49
C SER A 216 -4.94 2.38 20.12
N TRP A 217 -4.33 2.45 18.93
CA TRP A 217 -3.35 3.48 18.60
C TRP A 217 -3.93 4.91 18.61
N TYR A 218 -5.05 5.14 17.91
CA TYR A 218 -5.56 6.50 17.67
C TYR A 218 -6.29 7.12 18.88
N CYS A 219 -6.60 6.32 19.90
CA CYS A 219 -7.19 6.81 21.15
C CYS A 219 -6.18 6.87 22.31
N PHE A 220 -5.19 5.96 22.36
CA PHE A 220 -4.29 5.90 23.51
C PHE A 220 -2.81 6.03 23.13
N GLY A 221 -2.43 5.72 21.88
CA GLY A 221 -1.05 5.68 21.42
C GLY A 221 -0.21 4.74 22.29
N PRO A 222 1.09 5.04 22.49
CA PRO A 222 1.98 4.18 23.27
C PRO A 222 1.72 4.23 24.79
N ARG A 223 0.69 4.96 25.25
CA ARG A 223 0.25 5.00 26.66
C ARG A 223 -0.93 4.07 26.93
N VAL A 224 -1.24 3.18 26.00
CA VAL A 224 -2.29 2.16 26.19
C VAL A 224 -2.01 1.31 27.44
N THR A 225 -3.07 0.99 28.17
CA THR A 225 -3.01 0.15 29.38
C THR A 225 -3.94 -1.05 29.24
N ALA A 226 -3.73 -2.09 30.06
CA ALA A 226 -4.63 -3.22 30.16
C ALA A 226 -6.09 -2.77 30.41
N LYS A 227 -6.28 -1.78 31.31
CA LYS A 227 -7.61 -1.22 31.61
C LYS A 227 -8.27 -0.60 30.37
N ASN A 228 -7.53 0.19 29.58
CA ASN A 228 -8.08 0.79 28.36
C ASN A 228 -8.61 -0.27 27.38
N VAL A 229 -7.83 -1.35 27.20
CA VAL A 229 -8.23 -2.45 26.31
C VAL A 229 -9.49 -3.14 26.84
N MET A 230 -9.56 -3.43 28.14
CA MET A 230 -10.69 -4.13 28.74
C MET A 230 -11.98 -3.29 28.78
N ASP A 231 -11.88 -1.96 29.03
CA ASP A 231 -13.01 -1.05 28.96
C ASP A 231 -13.60 -1.01 27.52
N ASN A 232 -12.73 -0.91 26.52
CA ASN A 232 -13.15 -0.92 25.11
C ASN A 232 -13.72 -2.29 24.69
N LEU A 233 -13.15 -3.40 25.16
CA LEU A 233 -13.71 -4.73 24.93
C LEU A 233 -15.13 -4.84 25.48
N GLY A 234 -15.39 -4.29 26.68
CA GLY A 234 -16.73 -4.23 27.26
C GLY A 234 -17.71 -3.41 26.40
N ALA A 235 -17.28 -2.24 25.90
CA ALA A 235 -18.08 -1.42 25.00
C ALA A 235 -18.35 -2.13 23.65
N ILE A 236 -17.33 -2.78 23.07
CA ILE A 236 -17.46 -3.57 21.84
C ILE A 236 -18.49 -4.68 22.01
N ALA A 237 -18.37 -5.47 23.08
CA ALA A 237 -19.27 -6.60 23.35
C ALA A 237 -20.73 -6.14 23.48
N LYS A 238 -20.96 -4.98 24.10
CA LYS A 238 -22.29 -4.43 24.30
C LYS A 238 -22.86 -3.75 23.05
N ASP A 239 -22.08 -2.89 22.41
CA ASP A 239 -22.61 -1.89 21.47
C ASP A 239 -22.19 -2.10 20.00
N ALA A 240 -21.09 -2.82 19.74
CA ALA A 240 -20.55 -3.04 18.40
C ALA A 240 -19.95 -4.44 18.19
N PRO A 241 -20.69 -5.54 18.47
CA PRO A 241 -20.15 -6.92 18.49
C PRO A 241 -19.70 -7.44 17.12
N LEU A 242 -19.88 -6.69 16.04
CA LEU A 242 -19.33 -7.00 14.73
C LEU A 242 -17.85 -6.59 14.59
N LEU A 243 -17.31 -5.79 15.51
CA LEU A 243 -15.87 -5.53 15.62
C LEU A 243 -15.20 -6.75 16.26
N LYS A 244 -14.86 -7.75 15.44
CA LYS A 244 -14.38 -9.06 15.91
C LYS A 244 -12.96 -9.02 16.44
N TYR A 245 -12.09 -8.21 15.83
CA TYR A 245 -10.69 -8.13 16.20
C TYR A 245 -10.44 -6.99 17.19
N VAL A 246 -9.77 -7.28 18.30
CA VAL A 246 -9.36 -6.28 19.29
C VAL A 246 -7.84 -6.16 19.23
N GLN A 247 -7.36 -5.10 18.57
CA GLN A 247 -5.96 -4.90 18.27
C GLN A 247 -5.28 -4.04 19.34
N LEU A 248 -4.33 -4.66 20.04
CA LEU A 248 -3.36 -3.97 20.87
C LEU A 248 -2.21 -3.49 19.99
N ASP A 249 -2.11 -2.18 19.82
CA ASP A 249 -1.07 -1.53 19.02
C ASP A 249 0.20 -1.25 19.84
N ASP A 250 1.17 -0.51 19.27
CA ASP A 250 2.43 -0.13 19.91
C ASP A 250 2.23 0.46 21.32
N GLY A 251 3.01 -0.02 22.30
CA GLY A 251 2.98 0.47 23.69
C GLY A 251 2.94 -0.62 24.76
N TYR A 252 2.79 -1.88 24.40
CA TYR A 252 2.76 -2.98 25.37
C TYR A 252 4.16 -3.49 25.76
N GLN A 253 5.13 -3.39 24.85
CA GLN A 253 6.50 -3.85 25.02
C GLN A 253 7.38 -2.78 25.68
N PRO A 254 8.45 -3.18 26.40
CA PRO A 254 9.38 -2.24 27.03
C PRO A 254 10.30 -1.54 26.03
N ALA A 255 10.77 -2.24 25.00
CA ALA A 255 11.63 -1.72 23.94
C ALA A 255 11.27 -2.35 22.58
N MET A 256 11.61 -1.67 21.47
CA MET A 256 11.51 -2.24 20.14
C MET A 256 12.52 -3.38 20.00
N GLY A 257 12.04 -4.58 19.67
CA GLY A 257 12.82 -5.82 19.66
C GLY A 257 12.38 -6.82 20.74
N ASP A 258 11.96 -6.34 21.90
CA ASP A 258 11.60 -7.19 23.04
C ASP A 258 10.11 -7.55 23.04
N TRP A 259 9.65 -8.18 21.93
CA TRP A 259 8.23 -8.37 21.62
C TRP A 259 7.50 -9.35 22.52
N LEU A 260 8.22 -10.25 23.20
CA LEU A 260 7.63 -11.20 24.16
C LEU A 260 7.64 -10.67 25.61
N GLU A 261 8.17 -9.48 25.82
CA GLU A 261 8.21 -8.83 27.13
C GLU A 261 7.04 -7.87 27.30
N THR A 262 6.68 -7.63 28.54
CA THR A 262 5.55 -6.78 28.90
C THR A 262 6.00 -5.52 29.60
N GLY A 263 5.56 -4.36 29.11
CA GLY A 263 5.75 -3.08 29.78
C GLY A 263 4.91 -2.94 31.06
N ALA A 264 5.32 -2.03 31.96
CA ALA A 264 4.68 -1.83 33.27
C ALA A 264 3.16 -1.52 33.23
N ALA A 265 2.66 -0.96 32.11
CA ALA A 265 1.25 -0.63 31.93
C ALA A 265 0.32 -1.85 31.84
N PHE A 266 0.88 -3.04 31.76
CA PHE A 266 0.17 -4.32 31.63
C PHE A 266 0.43 -5.27 32.81
N GLY A 267 0.67 -4.80 33.98
CA GLY A 267 0.85 -5.43 35.29
C GLY A 267 0.89 -6.96 35.40
N GLY A 268 -0.18 -7.66 34.98
CA GLY A 268 -0.28 -9.13 34.93
C GLY A 268 0.25 -9.76 33.64
N GLY A 269 0.66 -8.96 32.66
CA GLY A 269 1.15 -9.42 31.35
C GLY A 269 0.18 -9.16 30.21
N VAL A 270 0.73 -8.82 29.04
CA VAL A 270 -0.04 -8.61 27.82
C VAL A 270 -0.77 -9.89 27.39
N GLN A 271 -0.18 -11.05 27.67
CA GLN A 271 -0.76 -12.36 27.38
C GLN A 271 -2.12 -12.54 28.06
N GLU A 272 -2.28 -12.11 29.33
CA GLU A 272 -3.54 -12.22 30.06
C GLU A 272 -4.65 -11.37 29.41
N VAL A 273 -4.31 -10.18 28.91
CA VAL A 273 -5.24 -9.30 28.21
C VAL A 273 -5.71 -9.96 26.91
N LEU A 274 -4.79 -10.49 26.09
CA LEU A 274 -5.11 -11.16 24.83
C LEU A 274 -5.96 -12.43 25.07
N GLN A 275 -5.64 -13.22 26.08
CA GLN A 275 -6.45 -14.37 26.49
C GLN A 275 -7.84 -13.97 26.98
N SER A 276 -7.96 -12.82 27.65
CA SER A 276 -9.26 -12.30 28.10
C SER A 276 -10.14 -11.87 26.93
N ILE A 277 -9.56 -11.27 25.88
CA ILE A 277 -10.25 -10.98 24.62
C ILE A 277 -10.84 -12.26 24.03
N ARG A 278 -10.04 -13.32 23.94
CA ARG A 278 -10.48 -14.61 23.39
C ARG A 278 -11.58 -15.28 24.24
N LYS A 279 -11.45 -15.23 25.56
CA LYS A 279 -12.47 -15.78 26.49
C LYS A 279 -13.83 -15.11 26.33
N GLN A 280 -13.88 -13.84 25.90
CA GLN A 280 -15.11 -13.11 25.62
C GLN A 280 -15.64 -13.32 24.18
N GLY A 281 -15.01 -14.21 23.39
CA GLY A 281 -15.47 -14.56 22.04
C GLY A 281 -15.03 -13.60 20.93
N PHE A 282 -14.00 -12.80 21.21
CA PHE A 282 -13.34 -11.91 20.25
C PHE A 282 -11.98 -12.44 19.82
N GLU A 283 -11.43 -11.88 18.75
CA GLU A 283 -10.16 -12.29 18.18
C GLU A 283 -9.04 -11.34 18.62
N PRO A 284 -8.03 -11.85 19.38
CA PRO A 284 -6.92 -11.01 19.82
C PRO A 284 -5.98 -10.70 18.65
N ALA A 285 -5.70 -9.39 18.48
CA ALA A 285 -4.79 -8.87 17.49
C ALA A 285 -3.66 -8.07 18.17
N ILE A 286 -2.45 -8.12 17.60
CA ILE A 286 -1.28 -7.45 18.19
C ILE A 286 -0.42 -6.79 17.11
N TRP A 287 0.17 -5.66 17.47
CA TRP A 287 1.15 -4.94 16.67
C TRP A 287 2.57 -5.44 16.97
N VAL A 288 3.38 -5.63 15.93
CA VAL A 288 4.79 -6.01 16.02
C VAL A 288 5.56 -5.32 14.90
N ALA A 289 6.77 -4.84 15.18
CA ALA A 289 7.72 -4.36 14.16
C ALA A 289 8.87 -5.37 14.00
N PRO A 290 8.67 -6.45 13.22
CA PRO A 290 9.47 -7.67 13.33
C PRO A 290 10.93 -7.52 12.87
N PHE A 291 11.23 -6.50 12.07
CA PHE A 291 12.55 -6.33 11.46
C PHE A 291 13.42 -5.29 12.16
N ILE A 292 13.02 -4.75 13.31
CA ILE A 292 13.79 -3.69 13.98
C ILE A 292 14.04 -3.99 15.45
N ALA A 293 15.13 -3.42 15.96
CA ALA A 293 15.42 -3.33 17.38
C ALA A 293 16.03 -1.99 17.76
N GLU A 294 15.79 -1.55 18.99
CA GLU A 294 16.46 -0.43 19.63
C GLU A 294 17.78 -0.91 20.26
N ALA A 295 18.77 -0.01 20.38
CA ALA A 295 20.06 -0.36 20.97
C ALA A 295 20.00 -0.83 22.43
N ASN A 296 18.97 -0.42 23.16
CA ASN A 296 18.73 -0.79 24.56
C ASN A 296 17.86 -2.05 24.72
N SER A 297 17.37 -2.65 23.63
CA SER A 297 16.61 -3.90 23.70
C SER A 297 17.52 -5.08 24.09
N HIS A 298 16.97 -6.07 24.77
CA HIS A 298 17.68 -7.31 25.06
C HIS A 298 18.07 -8.03 23.77
N LEU A 299 17.20 -8.02 22.75
CA LEU A 299 17.48 -8.60 21.45
C LEU A 299 18.78 -8.06 20.85
N PHE A 300 18.92 -6.74 20.79
CA PHE A 300 20.13 -6.11 20.22
C PHE A 300 21.38 -6.39 21.05
N GLN A 301 21.26 -6.33 22.38
CA GLN A 301 22.39 -6.54 23.28
C GLN A 301 22.90 -7.99 23.27
N GLN A 302 22.00 -8.95 23.10
CA GLN A 302 22.35 -10.39 23.10
C GLN A 302 22.82 -10.88 21.73
N HIS A 303 22.30 -10.29 20.64
CA HIS A 303 22.52 -10.77 19.27
C HIS A 303 22.88 -9.65 18.27
N PRO A 304 23.94 -8.86 18.53
CA PRO A 304 24.35 -7.79 17.59
C PRO A 304 24.77 -8.34 16.22
N GLU A 305 25.14 -9.61 16.11
CA GLU A 305 25.51 -10.30 14.86
C GLU A 305 24.31 -10.57 13.95
N TRP A 306 23.08 -10.48 14.44
CA TRP A 306 21.86 -10.73 13.67
C TRP A 306 21.43 -9.54 12.79
N PHE A 307 22.05 -8.39 13.01
CA PHE A 307 21.65 -7.15 12.33
C PHE A 307 22.49 -6.91 11.06
N MET A 308 21.88 -6.25 10.08
CA MET A 308 22.57 -5.77 8.88
C MET A 308 23.79 -4.96 9.27
N LYS A 309 24.92 -5.15 8.55
CA LYS A 309 26.21 -4.55 8.89
C LYS A 309 26.55 -3.39 7.96
N GLY A 310 27.22 -2.38 8.50
CA GLY A 310 27.88 -1.34 7.73
C GLY A 310 29.19 -1.81 7.12
N GLU A 311 29.87 -0.89 6.42
CA GLU A 311 31.19 -1.14 5.82
C GLU A 311 32.26 -1.51 6.86
N ASP A 312 32.11 -1.04 8.10
CA ASP A 312 33.00 -1.32 9.23
C ASP A 312 32.73 -2.70 9.89
N GLY A 313 31.78 -3.46 9.40
CA GLY A 313 31.39 -4.77 9.92
C GLY A 313 30.56 -4.72 11.20
N LYS A 314 30.20 -3.54 11.70
CA LYS A 314 29.32 -3.35 12.88
C LYS A 314 27.85 -3.24 12.44
N PRO A 315 26.88 -3.48 13.36
CA PRO A 315 25.47 -3.21 13.08
C PRO A 315 25.25 -1.81 12.51
N LEU A 316 24.53 -1.70 11.40
CA LEU A 316 24.28 -0.43 10.71
C LEU A 316 23.10 0.30 11.35
N PRO A 317 23.32 1.48 11.99
CA PRO A 317 22.19 2.27 12.49
C PRO A 317 21.42 2.90 11.32
N ALA A 318 20.09 2.86 11.39
CA ALA A 318 19.20 3.27 10.30
C ALA A 318 19.39 4.74 9.87
N ASP A 319 19.71 5.65 10.79
CA ASP A 319 19.92 7.09 10.51
C ASP A 319 21.05 7.38 9.52
N LYS A 320 21.97 6.44 9.33
CA LYS A 320 23.06 6.56 8.35
C LYS A 320 22.58 6.45 6.92
N VAL A 321 21.50 5.70 6.67
CA VAL A 321 21.05 5.38 5.31
C VAL A 321 19.59 5.74 5.04
N THR A 322 18.75 5.88 6.07
CA THR A 322 17.32 6.16 5.95
C THR A 322 16.78 7.01 7.11
N PHE A 323 15.48 7.00 7.33
CA PHE A 323 14.82 7.52 8.52
C PHE A 323 15.20 6.67 9.74
N GLN A 324 15.55 7.35 10.84
CA GLN A 324 16.11 6.67 12.03
C GLN A 324 15.12 5.74 12.76
N GLY A 325 13.82 5.84 12.51
CA GLY A 325 12.77 5.24 13.32
C GLY A 325 12.15 6.23 14.31
N TRP A 326 11.25 5.77 15.15
CA TRP A 326 10.61 6.56 16.22
C TRP A 326 10.94 6.01 17.60
N ARG A 327 10.49 6.61 18.69
CA ARG A 327 10.88 6.35 20.07
C ARG A 327 12.39 6.55 20.28
N HIS A 328 13.11 5.51 20.71
CA HIS A 328 14.54 5.55 21.05
C HIS A 328 15.43 5.14 19.85
N GLY A 329 15.18 5.73 18.68
CA GLY A 329 16.07 5.54 17.51
C GLY A 329 17.51 6.02 17.78
N PRO A 330 18.49 5.66 16.91
CA PRO A 330 18.28 4.95 15.67
C PRO A 330 18.00 3.45 15.85
N TRP A 331 17.17 2.90 14.97
CA TRP A 331 16.92 1.48 14.91
C TRP A 331 18.02 0.73 14.19
N TYR A 332 18.06 -0.57 14.44
CA TYR A 332 18.90 -1.53 13.73
C TYR A 332 17.98 -2.55 13.04
N ALA A 333 18.31 -2.90 11.80
CA ALA A 333 17.50 -3.80 11.01
C ALA A 333 18.01 -5.23 11.09
N LEU A 334 17.14 -6.19 11.42
CA LEU A 334 17.43 -7.62 11.36
C LEU A 334 17.69 -8.07 9.93
N ASP A 335 18.70 -8.92 9.75
CA ASP A 335 19.06 -9.49 8.46
C ASP A 335 18.25 -10.78 8.18
N GLY A 336 17.22 -10.67 7.35
CA GLY A 336 16.37 -11.82 6.99
C GLY A 336 17.08 -12.92 6.20
N THR A 337 18.32 -12.71 5.74
CA THR A 337 19.12 -13.76 5.12
C THR A 337 19.85 -14.64 6.13
N ASN A 338 19.97 -14.18 7.39
CA ASN A 338 20.57 -14.95 8.46
C ASN A 338 19.62 -16.06 8.95
N PRO A 339 20.01 -17.35 8.92
CA PRO A 339 19.16 -18.44 9.36
C PRO A 339 18.72 -18.35 10.84
N GLU A 340 19.56 -17.79 11.72
CA GLU A 340 19.23 -17.61 13.13
C GLU A 340 18.13 -16.57 13.32
N VAL A 341 18.18 -15.47 12.53
CA VAL A 341 17.11 -14.46 12.49
C VAL A 341 15.81 -15.08 12.00
N GLN A 342 15.84 -15.91 10.97
CA GLN A 342 14.65 -16.62 10.48
C GLN A 342 14.05 -17.52 11.56
N GLN A 343 14.90 -18.27 12.29
CA GLN A 343 14.46 -19.11 13.39
C GLN A 343 13.86 -18.29 14.55
N HIS A 344 14.47 -17.15 14.88
CA HIS A 344 13.96 -16.22 15.88
C HIS A 344 12.56 -15.69 15.49
N LEU A 345 12.40 -15.18 14.27
CA LEU A 345 11.11 -14.68 13.76
C LEU A 345 10.05 -15.78 13.79
N GLU A 346 10.36 -16.97 13.31
CA GLU A 346 9.43 -18.10 13.35
C GLU A 346 9.01 -18.45 14.77
N SER A 347 9.96 -18.51 15.72
CA SER A 347 9.70 -18.80 17.12
C SER A 347 8.86 -17.74 17.81
N LEU A 348 9.17 -16.45 17.56
CA LEU A 348 8.44 -15.29 18.09
C LEU A 348 6.94 -15.38 17.74
N PHE A 349 6.63 -15.47 16.45
CA PHE A 349 5.25 -15.51 15.98
C PHE A 349 4.52 -16.79 16.38
N ARG A 350 5.22 -17.91 16.41
CA ARG A 350 4.66 -19.18 16.93
C ARG A 350 4.27 -19.04 18.41
N THR A 351 5.11 -18.44 19.23
CA THR A 351 4.83 -18.20 20.66
C THR A 351 3.60 -17.31 20.84
N MET A 352 3.53 -16.18 20.14
CA MET A 352 2.37 -15.30 20.23
C MET A 352 1.09 -15.98 19.76
N ARG A 353 1.14 -16.74 18.67
CA ARG A 353 -0.01 -17.49 18.17
C ARG A 353 -0.46 -18.58 19.14
N THR A 354 0.46 -19.43 19.58
CA THR A 354 0.10 -20.66 20.33
C THR A 354 -0.08 -20.43 21.82
N GLN A 355 0.70 -19.53 22.43
CA GLN A 355 0.67 -19.27 23.87
C GLN A 355 -0.19 -18.06 24.23
N TRP A 356 -0.16 -17.00 23.40
CA TRP A 356 -0.96 -15.79 23.65
C TRP A 356 -2.32 -15.83 22.97
N GLY A 357 -2.52 -16.75 22.01
CA GLY A 357 -3.77 -16.94 21.27
C GLY A 357 -4.02 -15.90 20.18
N VAL A 358 -2.98 -15.21 19.72
CA VAL A 358 -3.06 -14.17 18.67
C VAL A 358 -3.50 -14.78 17.35
N THR A 359 -4.50 -14.17 16.72
CA THR A 359 -5.05 -14.58 15.42
C THR A 359 -4.87 -13.55 14.32
N TYR A 360 -4.34 -12.37 14.67
CA TYR A 360 -4.09 -11.29 13.74
C TYR A 360 -2.85 -10.50 14.18
N PHE A 361 -1.90 -10.33 13.26
CA PHE A 361 -0.69 -9.55 13.46
C PHE A 361 -0.69 -8.33 12.55
N LYS A 362 -0.63 -7.11 13.13
CA LYS A 362 -0.26 -5.89 12.40
C LYS A 362 1.27 -5.79 12.42
N LEU A 363 1.89 -6.01 11.27
CA LEU A 363 3.33 -5.91 11.11
C LEU A 363 3.69 -4.52 10.59
N ASP A 364 4.41 -3.77 11.40
CA ASP A 364 4.85 -2.42 11.05
C ASP A 364 6.37 -2.34 10.85
N ALA A 365 6.85 -1.19 10.38
CA ALA A 365 8.28 -0.97 10.11
C ALA A 365 8.90 -2.03 9.16
N ASN A 366 8.09 -2.65 8.32
CA ASN A 366 8.54 -3.71 7.42
C ASN A 366 9.54 -3.23 6.36
N PHE A 367 9.57 -1.92 6.07
CA PHE A 367 10.57 -1.30 5.22
C PHE A 367 12.01 -1.64 5.65
N TRP A 368 12.26 -1.70 6.97
CA TRP A 368 13.61 -1.98 7.49
C TRP A 368 14.09 -3.40 7.16
N GLY A 369 13.20 -4.37 6.97
CA GLY A 369 13.57 -5.68 6.46
C GLY A 369 14.09 -5.69 5.02
N ALA A 370 13.85 -4.59 4.28
CA ALA A 370 14.36 -4.33 2.93
C ALA A 370 15.20 -3.04 2.87
N MET A 371 15.83 -2.64 3.98
CA MET A 371 16.63 -1.42 4.07
C MET A 371 17.84 -1.50 3.15
N HIS A 372 18.14 -0.40 2.45
CA HIS A 372 19.32 -0.29 1.59
C HIS A 372 20.59 0.07 2.39
N GLY A 373 21.75 -0.10 1.78
CA GLY A 373 23.05 0.37 2.30
C GLY A 373 23.69 -0.54 3.34
N GLY A 374 23.07 -1.67 3.70
CA GLY A 374 23.65 -2.66 4.60
C GLY A 374 24.26 -3.85 3.87
N LYS A 375 25.26 -4.52 4.50
CA LYS A 375 25.79 -5.82 4.08
C LYS A 375 24.97 -6.92 4.73
N LEU A 376 24.58 -7.89 3.93
CA LEU A 376 23.79 -9.04 4.34
C LEU A 376 24.69 -10.22 4.72
N HIS A 377 24.17 -11.14 5.55
CA HIS A 377 24.79 -12.40 5.92
C HIS A 377 25.03 -13.28 4.67
N ASP A 378 24.02 -13.34 3.78
CA ASP A 378 24.17 -13.94 2.46
C ASP A 378 24.60 -12.84 1.44
N PRO A 379 25.87 -12.77 1.05
CA PRO A 379 26.36 -11.71 0.16
C PRO A 379 25.87 -11.83 -1.29
N LYS A 380 25.13 -12.90 -1.63
CA LYS A 380 24.50 -13.09 -2.94
C LYS A 380 23.03 -12.72 -2.97
N ALA A 381 22.44 -12.38 -1.83
CA ALA A 381 21.07 -11.98 -1.73
C ALA A 381 20.90 -10.47 -1.91
N THR A 382 19.77 -10.05 -2.48
CA THR A 382 19.31 -8.67 -2.46
C THR A 382 18.53 -8.37 -1.18
N ARG A 383 18.33 -7.08 -0.88
CA ARG A 383 17.43 -6.65 0.20
C ARG A 383 15.98 -7.13 0.02
N ILE A 384 15.54 -7.34 -1.24
CA ILE A 384 14.23 -7.93 -1.53
C ILE A 384 14.18 -9.38 -1.05
N GLU A 385 15.21 -10.18 -1.35
CA GLU A 385 15.32 -11.56 -0.88
C GLU A 385 15.44 -11.61 0.66
N ALA A 386 16.19 -10.69 1.28
CA ALA A 386 16.30 -10.60 2.73
C ALA A 386 14.93 -10.39 3.38
N TYR A 387 14.17 -9.40 2.91
CA TYR A 387 12.80 -9.14 3.39
C TYR A 387 11.89 -10.34 3.19
N ARG A 388 11.87 -10.92 1.99
CA ARG A 388 11.00 -12.06 1.67
C ARG A 388 11.30 -13.28 2.53
N ARG A 389 12.59 -13.64 2.70
CA ARG A 389 13.00 -14.76 3.58
C ARG A 389 12.60 -14.53 5.05
N GLY A 390 12.73 -13.29 5.54
CA GLY A 390 12.26 -12.91 6.87
C GLY A 390 10.74 -13.03 7.00
N MET A 391 9.97 -12.53 6.02
CA MET A 391 8.50 -12.65 6.01
C MET A 391 8.02 -14.12 5.91
N GLU A 392 8.70 -14.95 5.13
CA GLU A 392 8.41 -16.40 5.07
C GLU A 392 8.61 -17.08 6.44
N ALA A 393 9.62 -16.67 7.21
CA ALA A 393 9.81 -17.13 8.58
C ALA A 393 8.67 -16.66 9.51
N VAL A 394 8.27 -15.40 9.40
CA VAL A 394 7.08 -14.86 10.10
C VAL A 394 5.85 -15.70 9.79
N LEU A 395 5.57 -15.99 8.52
CA LEU A 395 4.41 -16.76 8.08
C LEU A 395 4.43 -18.20 8.65
N ARG A 396 5.60 -18.87 8.68
CA ARG A 396 5.71 -20.20 9.30
C ARG A 396 5.35 -20.18 10.79
N GLY A 397 5.72 -19.12 11.51
CA GLY A 397 5.37 -18.95 12.92
C GLY A 397 3.92 -18.55 13.14
N ALA A 398 3.43 -17.60 12.36
CA ALA A 398 2.07 -17.07 12.45
C ALA A 398 0.99 -18.09 12.01
N GLY A 399 1.35 -19.06 11.17
CA GLY A 399 0.42 -20.09 10.70
C GLY A 399 -0.75 -19.50 9.94
N ASP A 400 -1.97 -19.77 10.39
CA ASP A 400 -3.23 -19.32 9.80
C ASP A 400 -3.70 -17.93 10.28
N SER A 401 -2.90 -17.24 11.11
CA SER A 401 -3.23 -15.89 11.58
C SER A 401 -3.24 -14.88 10.42
N PHE A 402 -4.12 -13.90 10.50
CA PHE A 402 -4.14 -12.78 9.55
C PHE A 402 -2.88 -11.91 9.70
N ILE A 403 -2.26 -11.57 8.59
CA ILE A 403 -1.08 -10.69 8.54
C ILE A 403 -1.45 -9.40 7.82
N LEU A 404 -1.43 -8.28 8.55
CA LEU A 404 -1.52 -6.95 7.97
C LEU A 404 -0.12 -6.36 7.82
N GLY A 405 0.29 -6.03 6.61
CA GLY A 405 1.51 -5.26 6.36
C GLY A 405 1.28 -3.76 6.52
N CYS A 406 2.11 -3.12 7.33
CA CYS A 406 2.18 -1.67 7.47
C CYS A 406 3.62 -1.21 7.26
N ASN A 407 3.80 -0.01 6.69
CA ASN A 407 5.13 0.55 6.40
C ASN A 407 6.03 -0.46 5.66
N HIS A 408 5.46 -1.13 4.67
CA HIS A 408 6.09 -2.27 3.98
C HIS A 408 6.48 -1.92 2.54
N PRO A 409 7.49 -2.61 1.96
CA PRO A 409 7.80 -2.52 0.54
C PRO A 409 6.67 -3.21 -0.27
N ILE A 410 5.93 -2.43 -1.08
CA ILE A 410 4.69 -2.90 -1.72
C ILE A 410 4.95 -4.13 -2.59
N TRP A 411 5.82 -4.01 -3.61
CA TRP A 411 6.07 -5.09 -4.57
C TRP A 411 6.70 -6.33 -3.95
N ALA A 412 7.63 -6.14 -3.02
CA ALA A 412 8.28 -7.25 -2.32
C ALA A 412 7.33 -8.02 -1.40
N SER A 413 6.16 -7.45 -1.04
CA SER A 413 5.18 -8.07 -0.14
C SER A 413 4.14 -8.93 -0.83
N PHE A 414 4.10 -8.98 -2.17
CA PHE A 414 3.15 -9.84 -2.88
C PHE A 414 3.29 -11.30 -2.48
N GLY A 415 2.14 -11.91 -2.10
CA GLY A 415 2.04 -13.28 -1.61
C GLY A 415 2.52 -13.51 -0.17
N LEU A 416 2.83 -12.45 0.60
CA LEU A 416 3.39 -12.54 1.96
C LEU A 416 2.51 -11.89 3.04
N ILE A 417 1.44 -11.19 2.67
CA ILE A 417 0.51 -10.52 3.58
C ILE A 417 -0.94 -10.76 3.14
N HIS A 418 -1.85 -10.84 4.10
CA HIS A 418 -3.30 -10.97 3.86
C HIS A 418 -3.97 -9.62 3.67
N GLY A 419 -3.46 -8.58 4.32
CA GLY A 419 -3.92 -7.21 4.24
C GLY A 419 -2.75 -6.23 4.10
N SER A 420 -3.01 -5.11 3.44
CA SER A 420 -2.04 -4.03 3.25
C SER A 420 -2.63 -2.71 3.73
N ARG A 421 -1.95 -2.02 4.64
CA ARG A 421 -2.18 -0.60 4.86
C ARG A 421 -2.03 0.13 3.53
N SER A 422 -3.01 0.91 3.16
CA SER A 422 -3.06 1.52 1.82
C SER A 422 -2.85 3.04 1.83
N SER A 423 -2.60 3.62 3.01
CA SER A 423 -2.35 5.06 3.18
C SER A 423 -1.40 5.36 4.33
N GLY A 424 -0.99 6.62 4.45
CA GLY A 424 -0.38 7.17 5.68
C GLY A 424 -1.33 7.12 6.87
N ASP A 425 -0.81 7.48 8.05
CA ASP A 425 -1.59 7.48 9.29
C ASP A 425 -2.68 8.55 9.28
N ILE A 426 -3.87 8.16 9.75
CA ILE A 426 -4.98 9.08 9.92
C ILE A 426 -4.76 10.02 11.12
N SER A 427 -5.26 11.22 11.04
CA SER A 427 -5.41 12.12 12.18
C SER A 427 -6.67 12.95 12.01
N ARG A 428 -7.19 13.49 13.13
CA ARG A 428 -8.44 14.29 13.15
C ARG A 428 -8.19 15.71 12.61
N LYS A 429 -7.83 15.78 11.30
CA LYS A 429 -7.60 17.03 10.54
C LYS A 429 -8.04 16.81 9.10
N TRP A 430 -8.70 17.81 8.50
CA TRP A 430 -9.14 17.73 7.12
C TRP A 430 -8.01 17.34 6.14
N ALA A 431 -6.88 18.03 6.21
CA ALA A 431 -5.75 17.75 5.31
C ALA A 431 -5.27 16.29 5.36
N THR A 432 -5.38 15.64 6.53
CA THR A 432 -5.07 14.22 6.66
C THR A 432 -6.19 13.35 6.11
N PHE A 433 -7.46 13.67 6.40
CA PHE A 433 -8.60 12.97 5.82
C PHE A 433 -8.57 12.98 4.29
N GLU A 434 -8.28 14.14 3.69
CA GLU A 434 -8.13 14.28 2.25
C GLU A 434 -6.99 13.40 1.69
N THR A 435 -5.79 13.52 2.27
CA THR A 435 -4.60 12.82 1.77
C THR A 435 -4.75 11.31 1.89
N VAL A 436 -5.20 10.83 3.06
CA VAL A 436 -5.44 9.41 3.34
C VAL A 436 -6.52 8.84 2.42
N ALA A 437 -7.63 9.57 2.24
CA ALA A 437 -8.68 9.13 1.32
C ALA A 437 -8.17 9.03 -0.12
N ARG A 438 -7.43 10.02 -0.62
CA ARG A 438 -6.84 9.94 -1.97
C ARG A 438 -5.93 8.74 -2.15
N GLN A 439 -5.03 8.49 -1.19
CA GLN A 439 -4.14 7.32 -1.26
C GLN A 439 -4.92 6.01 -1.31
N ASN A 440 -5.90 5.84 -0.42
CA ASN A 440 -6.73 4.65 -0.35
C ASN A 440 -7.51 4.41 -1.64
N LEU A 441 -8.24 5.43 -2.11
CA LEU A 441 -9.12 5.29 -3.28
C LEU A 441 -8.34 5.06 -4.57
N MET A 442 -7.13 5.61 -4.70
CA MET A 442 -6.24 5.32 -5.83
C MET A 442 -5.70 3.89 -5.81
N ARG A 443 -5.64 3.24 -4.64
CA ARG A 443 -5.24 1.83 -4.46
C ARG A 443 -6.40 0.83 -4.44
N ASN A 444 -7.63 1.27 -4.67
CA ASN A 444 -8.80 0.40 -4.70
C ASN A 444 -8.66 -0.82 -5.64
N TRP A 445 -7.84 -0.69 -6.70
CA TRP A 445 -7.57 -1.78 -7.64
C TRP A 445 -6.87 -3.00 -7.02
N GLN A 446 -6.23 -2.85 -5.85
CA GLN A 446 -5.54 -3.91 -5.11
C GLN A 446 -6.50 -4.71 -4.23
N ASN A 447 -7.59 -4.04 -3.73
CA ASN A 447 -8.50 -4.61 -2.73
C ASN A 447 -9.20 -5.89 -3.21
N GLY A 448 -9.10 -6.95 -2.42
CA GLY A 448 -9.70 -8.25 -2.71
C GLY A 448 -9.08 -9.01 -3.89
N LYS A 449 -7.98 -8.49 -4.48
CA LYS A 449 -7.25 -9.11 -5.59
C LYS A 449 -5.84 -9.52 -5.19
N LEU A 450 -5.11 -8.63 -4.57
CA LEU A 450 -3.74 -8.88 -4.09
C LEU A 450 -3.72 -9.13 -2.59
N TRP A 451 -4.58 -8.44 -1.88
CA TRP A 451 -4.81 -8.48 -0.43
C TRP A 451 -6.09 -7.71 -0.09
N TRP A 452 -6.46 -7.64 1.18
CA TRP A 452 -7.44 -6.69 1.66
C TRP A 452 -6.77 -5.35 1.98
N ASN A 453 -7.28 -4.25 1.44
CA ASN A 453 -6.78 -2.91 1.78
C ASN A 453 -7.19 -2.56 3.21
N ASP A 454 -6.27 -1.98 3.97
CA ASP A 454 -6.54 -1.31 5.22
C ASP A 454 -6.47 0.21 4.99
N PRO A 455 -7.63 0.90 4.96
CA PRO A 455 -7.66 2.35 4.74
C PRO A 455 -7.22 3.16 5.96
N ASP A 456 -6.69 2.52 6.98
CA ASP A 456 -6.48 2.97 8.34
C ASP A 456 -7.77 3.05 9.16
N ALA A 457 -7.63 3.36 10.45
CA ALA A 457 -8.76 3.37 11.37
C ALA A 457 -9.79 4.46 11.07
N ILE A 458 -11.06 4.12 11.19
CA ILE A 458 -12.10 5.13 11.27
C ILE A 458 -12.02 5.87 12.61
N THR A 459 -11.91 7.19 12.58
CA THR A 459 -11.84 8.06 13.75
C THR A 459 -12.99 9.05 13.70
N LEU A 460 -13.92 8.95 14.66
CA LEU A 460 -15.16 9.72 14.71
C LEU A 460 -15.28 10.61 15.95
N SER A 461 -14.42 10.42 16.95
CA SER A 461 -14.36 11.29 18.14
C SER A 461 -13.67 12.63 17.85
N GLY A 462 -13.96 13.63 18.67
CA GLY A 462 -13.37 14.97 18.56
C GLY A 462 -14.34 16.02 18.05
N THR A 463 -13.83 17.17 17.60
CA THR A 463 -14.60 18.39 17.34
C THR A 463 -14.59 18.84 15.88
N MET A 464 -14.24 17.96 14.95
CA MET A 464 -14.31 18.28 13.53
C MET A 464 -15.77 18.46 13.06
N PRO A 465 -16.02 19.19 11.96
CA PRO A 465 -17.35 19.30 11.35
C PRO A 465 -17.97 17.94 11.03
N ALA A 466 -19.27 17.80 11.19
CA ALA A 466 -19.97 16.55 10.93
C ALA A 466 -19.83 16.08 9.46
N GLU A 467 -19.70 17.04 8.54
CA GLU A 467 -19.46 16.82 7.12
C GLU A 467 -18.14 16.08 6.87
N GLU A 468 -17.08 16.48 7.56
CA GLU A 468 -15.75 15.86 7.42
C GLU A 468 -15.70 14.45 7.99
N TYR A 469 -16.43 14.16 9.09
CA TYR A 469 -16.59 12.78 9.56
C TYR A 469 -17.40 11.91 8.58
N ARG A 470 -18.44 12.47 7.93
CA ARG A 470 -19.17 11.76 6.88
C ARG A 470 -18.29 11.50 5.66
N PHE A 471 -17.44 12.46 5.29
CA PHE A 471 -16.43 12.27 4.23
C PHE A 471 -15.51 11.10 4.58
N HIS A 472 -14.94 11.08 5.78
CA HIS A 472 -14.05 10.03 6.23
C HIS A 472 -14.75 8.65 6.24
N ALA A 473 -15.94 8.55 6.80
CA ALA A 473 -16.74 7.33 6.78
C ALA A 473 -17.08 6.87 5.35
N THR A 474 -17.40 7.80 4.45
CA THR A 474 -17.63 7.51 3.04
C THR A 474 -16.37 6.97 2.35
N ALA A 475 -15.18 7.52 2.66
CA ALA A 475 -13.91 7.05 2.12
C ALA A 475 -13.57 5.63 2.59
N VAL A 476 -13.78 5.33 3.88
CA VAL A 476 -13.63 3.97 4.41
C VAL A 476 -14.61 3.00 3.74
N MET A 477 -15.88 3.38 3.58
CA MET A 477 -16.86 2.57 2.82
C MET A 477 -16.42 2.31 1.39
N ALA A 478 -15.92 3.35 0.70
CA ALA A 478 -15.50 3.27 -0.70
C ALA A 478 -14.21 2.45 -0.89
N SER A 479 -13.37 2.30 0.13
CA SER A 479 -12.17 1.45 0.08
C SER A 479 -12.54 -0.05 0.03
N GLY A 480 -13.67 -0.42 0.62
CA GLY A 480 -14.20 -1.78 0.64
C GLY A 480 -13.38 -2.79 1.44
N GLY A 481 -12.27 -2.36 2.03
CA GLY A 481 -11.34 -3.21 2.78
C GLY A 481 -11.68 -3.33 4.26
N LEU A 482 -10.64 -3.35 5.13
CA LEU A 482 -10.78 -3.46 6.58
C LEU A 482 -11.59 -2.28 7.14
N VAL A 483 -12.27 -2.51 8.27
CA VAL A 483 -12.89 -1.46 9.08
C VAL A 483 -12.42 -1.62 10.53
N LEU A 484 -11.48 -0.76 10.94
CA LEU A 484 -10.96 -0.72 12.30
C LEU A 484 -11.38 0.60 12.97
N SER A 485 -12.05 0.55 14.12
CA SER A 485 -12.32 1.76 14.91
C SER A 485 -11.06 2.19 15.65
N GLY A 486 -10.71 3.47 15.57
CA GLY A 486 -9.60 4.09 16.30
C GLY A 486 -10.06 5.01 17.44
N ASP A 487 -11.30 4.87 17.89
CA ASP A 487 -11.85 5.68 18.96
C ASP A 487 -11.95 4.92 20.28
N ASP A 488 -11.94 5.64 21.39
CA ASP A 488 -12.33 5.09 22.69
C ASP A 488 -13.85 4.89 22.71
N LEU A 489 -14.26 3.64 22.45
CA LEU A 489 -15.68 3.26 22.34
C LEU A 489 -16.43 3.35 23.67
N SER A 490 -15.72 3.38 24.80
CA SER A 490 -16.35 3.56 26.11
C SER A 490 -16.91 4.97 26.30
N THR A 491 -16.46 5.93 25.50
CA THR A 491 -16.84 7.35 25.57
C THR A 491 -17.37 7.92 24.25
N LEU A 492 -17.45 7.11 23.20
CA LEU A 492 -17.86 7.57 21.87
C LEU A 492 -19.36 7.97 21.87
N PRO A 493 -19.74 9.18 21.42
CA PRO A 493 -21.13 9.60 21.31
C PRO A 493 -22.01 8.66 20.48
N ALA A 494 -23.28 8.51 20.85
CA ALA A 494 -24.19 7.55 20.23
C ALA A 494 -24.40 7.77 18.73
N ASP A 495 -24.46 9.01 18.26
CA ASP A 495 -24.58 9.35 16.82
C ASP A 495 -23.33 8.92 16.03
N ARG A 496 -22.15 8.99 16.64
CA ARG A 496 -20.88 8.53 16.07
C ARG A 496 -20.80 7.01 16.03
N LEU A 497 -21.25 6.36 17.10
CA LEU A 497 -21.36 4.92 17.16
C LEU A 497 -22.32 4.38 16.08
N GLU A 498 -23.44 5.05 15.83
CA GLU A 498 -24.35 4.68 14.74
C GLU A 498 -23.70 4.84 13.34
N THR A 499 -22.84 5.84 13.16
CA THR A 499 -22.06 5.99 11.93
C THR A 499 -21.10 4.81 11.76
N LEU A 500 -20.38 4.41 12.82
CA LEU A 500 -19.50 3.24 12.81
C LEU A 500 -20.25 1.96 12.44
N LYS A 501 -21.42 1.73 13.07
CA LYS A 501 -22.25 0.54 12.82
C LYS A 501 -22.69 0.41 11.36
N LYS A 502 -22.94 1.53 10.67
CA LYS A 502 -23.28 1.53 9.23
C LYS A 502 -22.14 1.08 8.31
N LEU A 503 -20.90 1.07 8.78
CA LEU A 503 -19.75 0.53 8.07
C LEU A 503 -19.59 -0.99 8.24
N LEU A 504 -20.35 -1.61 9.14
CA LEU A 504 -20.19 -3.01 9.53
C LEU A 504 -21.32 -3.90 8.99
N PRO A 505 -21.01 -5.12 8.52
CA PRO A 505 -19.67 -5.60 8.24
C PRO A 505 -19.06 -4.91 7.01
N PRO A 506 -17.72 -4.93 6.83
CA PRO A 506 -17.07 -4.42 5.63
C PRO A 506 -17.65 -5.03 4.36
N THR A 507 -17.74 -4.24 3.28
CA THR A 507 -18.37 -4.71 2.03
C THR A 507 -17.53 -5.73 1.27
N GLY A 508 -16.20 -5.71 1.44
CA GLY A 508 -15.26 -6.50 0.65
C GLY A 508 -15.10 -6.00 -0.79
N VAL A 509 -15.85 -4.98 -1.20
CA VAL A 509 -15.87 -4.48 -2.58
C VAL A 509 -15.48 -3.01 -2.59
N ALA A 510 -14.36 -2.71 -3.23
CA ALA A 510 -13.90 -1.34 -3.41
C ALA A 510 -14.68 -0.61 -4.51
N ALA A 511 -14.83 0.71 -4.35
CA ALA A 511 -15.49 1.55 -5.35
C ALA A 511 -14.63 1.67 -6.62
N GLU A 512 -15.27 1.57 -7.77
CA GLU A 512 -14.72 1.96 -9.07
C GLU A 512 -15.11 3.42 -9.34
N PHE A 513 -14.12 4.29 -9.55
CA PHE A 513 -14.35 5.71 -9.82
C PHE A 513 -14.47 5.98 -11.31
N GLU A 514 -15.33 6.94 -11.68
CA GLU A 514 -15.58 7.32 -13.06
C GLU A 514 -14.32 7.95 -13.71
N ASP A 515 -13.59 8.75 -12.93
CA ASP A 515 -12.40 9.47 -13.37
C ASP A 515 -11.41 9.77 -12.23
N GLU A 516 -10.36 10.51 -12.56
CA GLU A 516 -9.27 10.90 -11.66
C GLU A 516 -9.68 11.93 -10.58
N THR A 517 -10.87 12.55 -10.69
CA THR A 517 -11.35 13.51 -9.69
C THR A 517 -11.75 12.80 -8.40
N LEU A 518 -12.05 11.50 -8.46
CA LEU A 518 -12.50 10.68 -7.35
C LEU A 518 -13.78 11.24 -6.68
N GLN A 519 -14.67 11.87 -7.48
CA GLN A 519 -15.91 12.45 -6.95
C GLN A 519 -17.05 11.45 -6.87
N ILE A 520 -17.14 10.51 -7.83
CA ILE A 520 -18.23 9.53 -7.91
C ILE A 520 -17.64 8.13 -8.01
N GLY A 521 -17.80 7.36 -6.95
CA GLY A 521 -17.37 5.96 -6.89
C GLY A 521 -18.54 4.99 -6.79
N THR A 522 -18.51 3.89 -7.53
CA THR A 522 -19.57 2.88 -7.58
C THR A 522 -19.11 1.58 -6.93
N VAL A 523 -19.82 1.11 -5.90
CA VAL A 523 -19.64 -0.20 -5.26
C VAL A 523 -20.80 -1.10 -5.68
N LYS A 524 -20.52 -2.16 -6.44
CA LYS A 524 -21.54 -3.11 -6.93
C LYS A 524 -21.65 -4.31 -5.99
N LEU A 525 -22.70 -4.37 -5.20
CA LEU A 525 -23.02 -5.51 -4.33
C LEU A 525 -24.07 -6.41 -5.00
N LYS A 526 -24.29 -7.61 -4.46
CA LYS A 526 -25.24 -8.59 -5.04
C LYS A 526 -26.68 -8.08 -5.10
N ASP A 527 -27.12 -7.36 -4.05
CA ASP A 527 -28.49 -6.91 -3.83
C ASP A 527 -28.71 -5.41 -4.04
N ARG A 528 -27.65 -4.63 -4.11
CA ARG A 528 -27.69 -3.16 -4.21
C ARG A 528 -26.43 -2.58 -4.80
N THR A 529 -26.52 -1.33 -5.23
CA THR A 529 -25.36 -0.51 -5.62
C THR A 529 -25.20 0.63 -4.62
N LEU A 530 -23.95 0.89 -4.18
CA LEU A 530 -23.63 2.07 -3.39
C LEU A 530 -22.92 3.07 -4.30
N LEU A 531 -23.36 4.33 -4.28
CA LEU A 531 -22.67 5.44 -4.92
C LEU A 531 -22.02 6.29 -3.83
N CYS A 532 -20.70 6.26 -3.78
CA CYS A 532 -19.90 7.05 -2.84
C CYS A 532 -19.56 8.38 -3.51
N LEU A 533 -20.04 9.48 -2.94
CA LEU A 533 -19.95 10.83 -3.50
C LEU A 533 -19.09 11.70 -2.61
N PHE A 534 -18.24 12.52 -3.22
CA PHE A 534 -17.26 13.34 -2.50
C PHE A 534 -17.20 14.76 -3.00
N ASN A 535 -17.26 15.71 -2.08
CA ASN A 535 -16.82 17.08 -2.29
C ASN A 535 -15.45 17.29 -1.63
N TRP A 536 -14.41 17.37 -2.44
CA TRP A 536 -13.03 17.59 -2.00
C TRP A 536 -12.70 19.05 -1.70
N GLY A 537 -13.57 19.98 -2.14
CA GLY A 537 -13.34 21.43 -2.07
C GLY A 537 -13.92 22.08 -0.82
N ALA A 538 -13.45 23.30 -0.55
CA ALA A 538 -13.91 24.15 0.56
C ALA A 538 -15.24 24.88 0.29
N GLU A 539 -15.79 24.77 -0.94
CA GLU A 539 -17.07 25.37 -1.30
C GLU A 539 -18.13 24.29 -1.53
N PRO A 540 -19.41 24.56 -1.21
CA PRO A 540 -20.50 23.66 -1.53
C PRO A 540 -20.63 23.41 -3.04
N ILE A 541 -20.95 22.18 -3.42
CA ILE A 541 -21.19 21.80 -4.81
C ILE A 541 -22.51 21.05 -4.95
N THR A 542 -22.99 20.94 -6.19
CA THR A 542 -24.08 20.01 -6.54
C THR A 542 -23.57 19.04 -7.59
N LEU A 543 -23.52 17.75 -7.25
CA LEU A 543 -23.07 16.70 -8.15
C LEU A 543 -24.24 16.16 -8.97
N PRO A 544 -24.14 16.16 -10.32
CA PRO A 544 -25.06 15.43 -11.17
C PRO A 544 -24.71 13.93 -11.10
N VAL A 545 -25.61 13.14 -10.53
CA VAL A 545 -25.42 11.70 -10.31
C VAL A 545 -26.36 10.91 -11.20
N ARG A 546 -25.82 10.11 -12.09
CA ARG A 546 -26.60 9.18 -12.89
C ARG A 546 -26.76 7.86 -12.14
N LEU A 547 -28.00 7.41 -11.93
CA LEU A 547 -28.24 6.11 -11.28
C LEU A 547 -27.97 4.96 -12.26
N PRO A 548 -27.38 3.85 -11.81
CA PRO A 548 -27.06 2.69 -12.67
C PRO A 548 -28.30 2.03 -13.27
N ARG A 549 -29.45 2.24 -12.65
CA ARG A 549 -30.80 1.89 -13.14
C ARG A 549 -31.81 2.89 -12.56
N PRO A 550 -32.94 3.12 -13.24
CA PRO A 550 -34.04 3.86 -12.63
C PRO A 550 -34.50 3.16 -11.33
N GLY A 551 -34.52 3.86 -10.23
CA GLY A 551 -34.83 3.27 -8.93
C GLY A 551 -34.84 4.29 -7.81
N ALA A 552 -35.25 3.86 -6.63
CA ALA A 552 -35.17 4.69 -5.42
C ALA A 552 -33.74 4.66 -4.86
N ALA A 553 -33.23 5.84 -4.50
CA ALA A 553 -31.99 5.98 -3.79
C ALA A 553 -32.23 6.49 -2.38
N THR A 554 -31.46 6.02 -1.41
CA THR A 554 -31.53 6.50 -0.02
C THR A 554 -30.13 6.89 0.43
N ASP A 555 -29.98 8.08 0.99
CA ASP A 555 -28.73 8.51 1.62
C ASP A 555 -28.50 7.69 2.90
N LEU A 556 -27.38 7.01 2.94
CA LEU A 556 -27.03 6.10 4.05
C LEU A 556 -26.89 6.83 5.38
N TRP A 557 -26.28 8.02 5.36
CA TRP A 557 -25.98 8.75 6.60
C TRP A 557 -27.22 9.42 7.18
N SER A 558 -27.97 10.15 6.35
CA SER A 558 -29.15 10.92 6.79
C SER A 558 -30.46 10.15 6.76
N GLY A 559 -30.54 9.04 6.01
CA GLY A 559 -31.78 8.33 5.75
C GLY A 559 -32.73 9.02 4.74
N LYS A 560 -32.30 10.15 4.12
CA LYS A 560 -33.10 10.87 3.14
C LYS A 560 -33.35 9.99 1.92
N SER A 561 -34.62 9.83 1.57
CA SER A 561 -35.04 9.11 0.36
C SER A 561 -35.20 10.07 -0.83
N TYR A 562 -34.71 9.59 -2.00
CA TYR A 562 -34.89 10.21 -3.30
C TYR A 562 -35.84 9.30 -4.11
N GLY A 563 -36.88 9.86 -4.67
CA GLY A 563 -37.85 9.07 -5.44
C GLY A 563 -37.23 8.36 -6.64
N ALA A 564 -38.00 7.51 -7.32
CA ALA A 564 -37.56 6.78 -8.49
C ALA A 564 -37.21 7.74 -9.65
N GLN A 565 -35.92 7.87 -9.94
CA GLN A 565 -35.36 8.76 -10.97
C GLN A 565 -34.21 8.05 -11.68
N SER A 566 -33.82 8.56 -12.84
CA SER A 566 -32.63 8.09 -13.57
C SER A 566 -31.39 8.93 -13.29
N ALA A 567 -31.59 10.15 -12.76
CA ALA A 567 -30.52 11.06 -12.39
C ALA A 567 -30.95 11.95 -11.20
N LEU A 568 -29.99 12.31 -10.37
CA LEU A 568 -30.17 13.11 -9.18
C LEU A 568 -29.21 14.30 -9.21
N GLN A 569 -29.62 15.40 -8.57
CA GLN A 569 -28.76 16.51 -8.23
C GLN A 569 -28.49 16.45 -6.72
N ILE A 570 -27.28 16.08 -6.33
CA ILE A 570 -26.93 15.87 -4.92
C ILE A 570 -26.11 17.04 -4.41
N PRO A 571 -26.69 17.90 -3.53
CA PRO A 571 -25.93 18.95 -2.89
C PRO A 571 -25.00 18.35 -1.83
N LEU A 572 -23.75 18.77 -1.85
CA LEU A 572 -22.73 18.45 -0.86
C LEU A 572 -22.14 19.74 -0.32
N LYS A 573 -22.06 19.89 0.99
CA LYS A 573 -21.34 20.98 1.64
C LYS A 573 -19.83 20.85 1.38
N ALA A 574 -19.07 21.85 1.81
CA ALA A 574 -17.61 21.77 1.84
C ALA A 574 -17.17 20.50 2.59
N HIS A 575 -16.19 19.79 2.03
CA HIS A 575 -15.58 18.60 2.64
C HIS A 575 -16.60 17.50 3.01
N GLU A 576 -17.72 17.42 2.32
CA GLU A 576 -18.74 16.40 2.61
C GLU A 576 -18.61 15.20 1.69
N GLY A 577 -18.77 14.01 2.28
CA GLY A 577 -18.98 12.76 1.57
C GLY A 577 -20.33 12.16 1.91
N THR A 578 -20.97 11.49 0.96
CA THR A 578 -22.18 10.72 1.22
C THR A 578 -22.24 9.43 0.41
N VAL A 579 -23.10 8.50 0.85
CA VAL A 579 -23.32 7.20 0.21
C VAL A 579 -24.79 7.08 -0.15
N LEU A 580 -25.09 6.95 -1.42
CA LEU A 580 -26.45 6.62 -1.88
C LEU A 580 -26.57 5.11 -2.05
N VAL A 581 -27.57 4.53 -1.38
CA VAL A 581 -27.96 3.13 -1.54
C VAL A 581 -29.04 3.06 -2.61
N VAL A 582 -28.72 2.44 -3.75
CA VAL A 582 -29.61 2.25 -4.90
C VAL A 582 -30.05 0.78 -4.94
N ARG A 583 -31.37 0.55 -4.85
CA ARG A 583 -31.97 -0.79 -4.86
C ARG A 583 -32.76 -1.06 -6.14
#